data_f1bc7d18e7a0f1be37a2dab0389fd689
#
_entry.id   f1bc7d18e7a0f1be37a2dab0389fd689
#
_cell.length_a   1.000
_cell.length_b   1.000
_cell.length_c   1.000
_cell.angle_alpha   90.00
_cell.angle_beta   90.00
_cell.angle_gamma   90.00
#
_symmetry.space_group_name_H-M   'P 1'
#
loop_
_entity.id
_entity.type
_entity.pdbx_description
1 polymer ?
#
loop_
_entity_poly.entity_id
_entity_poly.type
_entity_poly.pdbx_seq_one_letter_code
_entity_poly.pdbx_strand_id
1 'polypeptide(L)'
;MRKELALLLTMAMAASLMTGCGSSTDKDSGTPAATAPETSQTDNSGTAASQPGEPKEMVSIDVWHSMEGSNGKAMSALIEEFNATRGRELGITAVDCFQGSDCAVKLKTLIQTDDKENMPDVCQIYNASLPVLAATDYTVCIDDMWGQGSNLVSREDLLGSALECYTYEGKELSMPFNASTILLFHNLDAYAEAGLTEADIPKTWDEVVDVARKLKKVENGKVERYGLNLRMFRYEVIDMISAQGENGTQFADNNNGRDGLVSRITCEDELLKVYQIWEKLIAEQGTVNDSGDSQNQGFATGVNAMLLRSSAGITAIGELAGDMNWCVSKLPVMDEGDKGGAAIAGASLGMFDKGDEAKKMAAWEFIMYTVSPEVQAKWSMDTGYLPVNIHSEELPDYKAYIEKTPALAVALEQNAEALPTTQEPVLNMASEIGTIIQTAATDMSDGKLDAQGATKQVVEACELAFEQYNRGNQ
;
A
#
# COMPACT_ATOMS: atom_id res chain seq x y z
N MET A 1 -43.83 8.85 -28.08
CA MET A 1 -44.31 9.67 -26.93
C MET A 1 -43.42 9.32 -25.74
N ARG A 2 -42.72 10.25 -25.29
CA ARG A 2 -41.92 10.58 -24.08
C ARG A 2 -40.45 10.82 -24.39
N LYS A 3 -40.19 11.83 -25.16
CA LYS A 3 -39.08 12.77 -25.02
C LYS A 3 -39.71 13.96 -24.31
N GLU A 4 -39.11 14.39 -23.18
CA GLU A 4 -39.28 15.63 -22.43
C GLU A 4 -39.34 15.32 -20.93
N LEU A 5 -38.17 15.22 -20.31
CA LEU A 5 -37.91 15.52 -18.89
C LEU A 5 -36.40 15.49 -18.60
N ALA A 6 -35.68 16.40 -19.24
CA ALA A 6 -34.27 16.65 -18.91
C ALA A 6 -33.93 18.11 -19.25
N LEU A 7 -34.55 19.04 -18.54
CA LEU A 7 -34.16 20.46 -18.60
C LEU A 7 -34.81 21.19 -17.42
N LEU A 8 -34.25 21.05 -16.22
CA LEU A 8 -34.54 21.95 -15.08
C LEU A 8 -33.71 21.48 -13.87
N LEU A 9 -32.39 21.72 -13.88
CA LEU A 9 -31.55 21.84 -12.69
C LEU A 9 -30.16 22.42 -13.03
N THR A 10 -30.16 23.60 -13.65
CA THR A 10 -28.96 24.43 -13.75
C THR A 10 -29.41 25.89 -13.68
N MET A 11 -29.56 26.40 -12.44
CA MET A 11 -29.55 27.83 -12.12
C MET A 11 -29.84 28.01 -10.64
N ALA A 12 -28.78 27.96 -9.80
CA ALA A 12 -28.74 28.60 -8.49
C ALA A 12 -27.38 28.42 -7.87
N MET A 13 -26.38 29.19 -8.28
CA MET A 13 -25.18 29.53 -7.50
C MET A 13 -24.42 30.64 -8.23
N ALA A 14 -24.90 31.84 -8.09
CA ALA A 14 -24.15 33.08 -8.32
C ALA A 14 -24.89 34.23 -7.64
N ALA A 15 -24.54 34.55 -6.40
CA ALA A 15 -24.71 35.88 -5.79
C ALA A 15 -24.33 35.81 -4.30
N SER A 16 -23.12 36.17 -3.98
CA SER A 16 -22.79 36.90 -2.73
C SER A 16 -21.30 37.28 -2.73
N LEU A 17 -21.01 38.30 -3.48
CA LEU A 17 -19.84 39.14 -3.31
C LEU A 17 -20.32 40.54 -3.00
N MET A 18 -19.60 41.23 -2.11
CA MET A 18 -19.62 42.64 -1.77
C MET A 18 -20.50 43.11 -0.64
N THR A 19 -19.80 43.50 0.42
CA THR A 19 -19.87 44.76 1.19
C THR A 19 -19.01 44.56 2.43
N GLY A 20 -18.14 45.46 2.89
CA GLY A 20 -17.83 46.81 2.53
C GLY A 20 -16.79 47.33 3.52
N CYS A 21 -16.03 48.29 3.06
CA CYS A 21 -15.08 49.12 3.77
C CYS A 21 -15.66 49.85 4.99
N GLY A 22 -14.79 50.11 5.98
CA GLY A 22 -15.03 51.09 7.04
C GLY A 22 -13.75 51.41 7.78
N SER A 23 -13.12 52.53 7.40
CA SER A 23 -11.98 53.20 8.03
C SER A 23 -12.40 54.05 9.22
N SER A 24 -11.51 54.22 10.21
CA SER A 24 -11.24 55.49 10.97
C SER A 24 -10.06 55.27 11.92
N THR A 25 -8.94 55.82 11.73
CA THR A 25 -8.29 57.04 12.23
C THR A 25 -8.62 57.40 13.68
N ASP A 26 -7.58 57.48 14.56
CA ASP A 26 -6.89 58.62 15.07
C ASP A 26 -5.90 58.27 16.19
N LYS A 27 -4.67 58.70 16.04
CA LYS A 27 -3.80 59.63 16.82
C LYS A 27 -3.80 59.42 18.36
N ASP A 28 -2.73 59.41 19.09
CA ASP A 28 -1.65 60.44 19.16
C ASP A 28 -0.60 60.01 20.23
N SER A 29 0.61 60.44 19.97
CA SER A 29 1.64 61.00 20.86
C SER A 29 2.32 60.17 21.97
N GLY A 30 3.67 60.24 21.91
CA GLY A 30 4.49 60.56 23.05
C GLY A 30 5.80 59.79 23.20
N THR A 31 6.86 60.27 22.52
CA THR A 31 8.26 60.04 22.95
C THR A 31 8.55 60.92 24.17
N PRO A 32 9.46 60.51 25.09
CA PRO A 32 10.81 61.08 24.97
C PRO A 32 11.96 60.09 25.29
N ALA A 33 13.09 60.43 24.66
CA ALA A 33 14.42 59.92 24.87
C ALA A 33 15.03 60.37 26.23
N ALA A 34 15.92 59.54 26.79
CA ALA A 34 17.10 60.01 27.52
C ALA A 34 18.06 58.84 27.80
N THR A 35 19.21 58.96 27.23
CA THR A 35 20.61 59.03 27.74
C THR A 35 21.21 57.74 28.29
N ALA A 36 22.31 57.38 27.60
CA ALA A 36 23.38 56.50 28.07
C ALA A 36 24.22 57.17 29.20
N PRO A 37 24.94 56.40 29.97
CA PRO A 37 26.37 56.68 30.14
C PRO A 37 27.28 55.47 29.90
N GLU A 38 28.51 55.85 29.52
CA GLU A 38 29.66 55.04 29.15
C GLU A 38 30.33 54.29 30.32
N THR A 39 31.06 53.25 29.90
CA THR A 39 32.35 52.69 30.39
C THR A 39 32.46 52.03 31.77
N SER A 40 32.87 50.78 31.73
CA SER A 40 34.19 50.34 32.25
C SER A 40 34.52 48.93 31.78
N GLN A 41 35.71 48.80 31.15
CA GLN A 41 36.41 47.56 30.87
C GLN A 41 36.80 46.85 32.16
N THR A 42 36.59 45.54 32.23
CA THR A 42 37.43 44.64 33.01
C THR A 42 37.61 43.36 32.22
N ASP A 43 38.84 43.08 31.85
CA ASP A 43 39.34 41.83 31.35
C ASP A 43 39.00 40.68 32.32
N ASN A 44 38.42 39.58 31.81
CA ASN A 44 38.61 38.28 32.43
C ASN A 44 38.54 37.18 31.39
N SER A 45 39.68 36.55 31.19
CA SER A 45 39.89 35.36 30.41
C SER A 45 39.10 34.18 30.99
N GLY A 46 38.26 33.54 30.17
CA GLY A 46 37.63 32.27 30.60
C GLY A 46 36.67 31.71 29.57
N THR A 47 37.10 30.66 28.96
CA THR A 47 36.31 29.60 28.31
C THR A 47 35.40 30.05 27.14
N ALA A 48 35.80 29.68 25.95
CA ALA A 48 35.00 29.79 24.74
C ALA A 48 33.70 28.92 24.91
N ALA A 49 32.61 29.59 25.20
CA ALA A 49 31.29 29.05 24.96
C ALA A 49 31.06 29.11 23.44
N SER A 50 30.82 27.96 22.84
CA SER A 50 30.37 27.81 21.46
C SER A 50 29.26 28.82 21.19
N GLN A 51 29.45 29.71 20.24
CA GLN A 51 28.37 30.59 19.76
C GLN A 51 27.24 29.70 19.24
N PRO A 52 25.96 30.04 19.46
CA PRO A 52 24.85 29.40 18.75
C PRO A 52 25.16 29.58 17.25
N GLY A 53 25.26 28.46 16.52
CA GLY A 53 25.44 28.48 15.07
C GLY A 53 24.36 29.34 14.43
N GLU A 54 24.68 30.00 13.33
CA GLU A 54 23.70 30.67 12.49
C GLU A 54 22.52 29.70 12.23
N PRO A 55 21.27 30.17 12.18
CA PRO A 55 20.15 29.32 11.86
C PRO A 55 20.47 28.64 10.52
N LYS A 56 20.61 27.32 10.51
CA LYS A 56 20.70 26.56 9.27
C LYS A 56 19.44 26.87 8.46
N GLU A 57 19.62 27.26 7.20
CA GLU A 57 18.52 27.46 6.28
C GLU A 57 17.74 26.13 6.22
N MET A 58 16.44 26.18 6.57
CA MET A 58 15.61 24.98 6.59
C MET A 58 15.32 24.53 5.16
N VAL A 59 15.64 23.28 4.83
CA VAL A 59 15.32 22.68 3.54
C VAL A 59 13.92 22.05 3.63
N SER A 60 12.99 22.51 2.80
CA SER A 60 11.64 21.96 2.73
C SER A 60 11.52 20.99 1.57
N ILE A 61 10.93 19.80 1.84
CA ILE A 61 10.63 18.76 0.85
C ILE A 61 9.15 18.43 0.85
N ASP A 62 8.59 18.17 -0.34
CA ASP A 62 7.19 17.76 -0.52
C ASP A 62 7.09 16.23 -0.55
N VAL A 63 6.29 15.66 0.36
CA VAL A 63 6.05 14.22 0.47
C VAL A 63 4.64 13.91 0.00
N TRP A 64 4.51 13.35 -1.20
CA TRP A 64 3.23 12.96 -1.76
C TRP A 64 2.83 11.54 -1.35
N HIS A 65 1.59 11.38 -0.91
CA HIS A 65 1.02 10.09 -0.57
C HIS A 65 -0.50 10.01 -0.86
N SER A 66 -1.01 8.79 -0.93
CA SER A 66 -2.43 8.47 -1.13
C SER A 66 -3.01 7.67 0.05
N MET A 67 -2.38 7.73 1.22
CA MET A 67 -2.86 7.03 2.41
C MET A 67 -4.13 7.69 2.93
N GLU A 68 -5.17 6.92 3.18
CA GLU A 68 -6.47 7.38 3.67
C GLU A 68 -6.80 6.77 5.04
N GLY A 69 -7.83 7.29 5.69
CA GLY A 69 -8.36 6.74 6.95
C GLY A 69 -7.34 6.73 8.08
N SER A 70 -7.21 5.59 8.78
CA SER A 70 -6.22 5.39 9.85
C SER A 70 -4.79 5.45 9.33
N ASN A 71 -4.53 4.88 8.17
CA ASN A 71 -3.19 4.87 7.55
C ASN A 71 -2.77 6.29 7.15
N GLY A 72 -3.69 7.14 6.67
CA GLY A 72 -3.41 8.56 6.41
C GLY A 72 -3.02 9.33 7.66
N LYS A 73 -3.72 9.09 8.77
CA LYS A 73 -3.37 9.67 10.07
C LYS A 73 -2.00 9.21 10.56
N ALA A 74 -1.68 7.94 10.38
CA ALA A 74 -0.37 7.41 10.73
C ALA A 74 0.75 8.04 9.89
N MET A 75 0.51 8.28 8.59
CA MET A 75 1.47 8.96 7.70
C MET A 75 1.69 10.41 8.12
N SER A 76 0.63 11.16 8.41
CA SER A 76 0.75 12.53 8.93
C SER A 76 1.52 12.56 10.26
N ALA A 77 1.25 11.63 11.18
CA ALA A 77 1.94 11.54 12.45
C ALA A 77 3.45 11.20 12.28
N LEU A 78 3.79 10.32 11.34
CA LEU A 78 5.18 9.99 10.99
C LEU A 78 5.94 11.23 10.49
N ILE A 79 5.32 12.01 9.59
CA ILE A 79 5.89 13.24 9.05
C ILE A 79 6.06 14.30 10.16
N GLU A 80 5.05 14.46 11.02
CA GLU A 80 5.14 15.36 12.18
C GLU A 80 6.26 14.96 13.14
N GLU A 81 6.41 13.66 13.42
CA GLU A 81 7.47 13.13 14.28
C GLU A 81 8.86 13.34 13.67
N PHE A 82 9.03 13.09 12.37
CA PHE A 82 10.26 13.45 11.65
C PHE A 82 10.59 14.93 11.83
N ASN A 83 9.64 15.81 11.56
CA ASN A 83 9.83 17.27 11.69
C ASN A 83 10.19 17.70 13.12
N ALA A 84 9.60 17.04 14.13
CA ALA A 84 9.85 17.35 15.54
C ALA A 84 11.20 16.82 16.05
N THR A 85 11.77 15.81 15.40
CA THR A 85 12.96 15.08 15.83
C THR A 85 14.10 15.23 14.82
N ARG A 86 14.28 14.23 13.96
CA ARG A 86 15.39 14.12 13.01
C ARG A 86 15.44 15.28 12.01
N GLY A 87 14.29 15.69 11.49
CA GLY A 87 14.20 16.83 10.56
C GLY A 87 14.71 18.13 11.18
N ARG A 88 14.31 18.40 12.44
CA ARG A 88 14.82 19.56 13.19
C ARG A 88 16.34 19.51 13.41
N GLU A 89 16.90 18.34 13.72
CA GLU A 89 18.34 18.17 13.91
C GLU A 89 19.12 18.46 12.62
N LEU A 90 18.59 18.04 11.48
CA LEU A 90 19.21 18.18 10.18
C LEU A 90 18.90 19.51 9.49
N GLY A 91 17.91 20.27 9.97
CA GLY A 91 17.40 21.48 9.31
C GLY A 91 16.49 21.14 8.11
N ILE A 92 15.71 20.07 8.21
CA ILE A 92 14.80 19.57 7.16
C ILE A 92 13.36 19.68 7.67
N THR A 93 12.46 20.10 6.77
CA THR A 93 11.02 20.06 6.99
C THR A 93 10.36 19.24 5.88
N ALA A 94 9.69 18.15 6.22
CA ALA A 94 8.84 17.39 5.31
C ALA A 94 7.42 17.97 5.36
N VAL A 95 6.86 18.26 4.19
CA VAL A 95 5.49 18.76 4.02
C VAL A 95 4.59 17.57 3.65
N ASP A 96 3.57 17.35 4.46
CA ASP A 96 2.54 16.35 4.19
C ASP A 96 1.65 16.80 3.03
N CYS A 97 1.72 16.09 1.92
CA CYS A 97 1.01 16.42 0.69
C CYS A 97 0.11 15.26 0.25
N PHE A 98 -1.03 15.08 0.93
CA PHE A 98 -2.05 14.11 0.55
C PHE A 98 -2.62 14.42 -0.83
N GLN A 99 -2.57 13.46 -1.77
CA GLN A 99 -2.96 13.60 -3.17
C GLN A 99 -4.30 12.94 -3.53
N GLY A 100 -5.06 12.47 -2.54
CA GLY A 100 -6.25 11.66 -2.79
C GLY A 100 -5.87 10.24 -3.22
N SER A 101 -6.74 9.56 -3.94
CA SER A 101 -6.61 8.13 -4.25
C SER A 101 -5.50 7.76 -5.23
N ASP A 102 -4.78 8.74 -5.84
CA ASP A 102 -3.83 8.40 -6.92
C ASP A 102 -2.71 9.44 -7.14
N CYS A 103 -1.71 9.43 -6.26
CA CYS A 103 -0.49 10.20 -6.49
C CYS A 103 0.30 9.67 -7.72
N ALA A 104 0.22 8.37 -8.05
CA ALA A 104 0.93 7.79 -9.19
C ALA A 104 0.40 8.29 -10.53
N VAL A 105 -0.91 8.53 -10.69
CA VAL A 105 -1.47 9.11 -11.93
C VAL A 105 -1.03 10.55 -12.12
N LYS A 106 -1.01 11.34 -11.05
CA LYS A 106 -0.51 12.72 -11.11
C LYS A 106 0.97 12.74 -11.48
N LEU A 107 1.77 11.90 -10.82
CA LEU A 107 3.19 11.76 -11.11
C LEU A 107 3.44 11.38 -12.58
N LYS A 108 2.71 10.39 -13.09
CA LYS A 108 2.77 9.99 -14.51
C LYS A 108 2.48 11.16 -15.44
N THR A 109 1.48 11.98 -15.12
CA THR A 109 1.13 13.16 -15.92
C THR A 109 2.27 14.18 -15.93
N LEU A 110 2.88 14.48 -14.79
CA LEU A 110 4.01 15.40 -14.70
C LEU A 110 5.21 14.91 -15.49
N ILE A 111 5.54 13.61 -15.41
CA ILE A 111 6.60 12.98 -16.19
C ILE A 111 6.31 13.10 -17.71
N GLN A 112 5.08 12.79 -18.14
CA GLN A 112 4.70 12.87 -19.56
C GLN A 112 4.70 14.28 -20.11
N THR A 113 4.46 15.30 -19.29
CA THR A 113 4.45 16.72 -19.68
C THR A 113 5.77 17.43 -19.43
N ASP A 114 6.78 16.69 -18.93
CA ASP A 114 8.09 17.23 -18.55
C ASP A 114 8.00 18.41 -17.56
N ASP A 115 7.01 18.33 -16.66
CA ASP A 115 6.73 19.35 -15.63
C ASP A 115 7.55 19.11 -14.37
N LYS A 116 8.84 19.35 -14.45
CA LYS A 116 9.82 19.14 -13.40
C LYS A 116 9.55 19.99 -12.14
N GLU A 117 9.03 21.20 -12.33
CA GLU A 117 8.84 22.16 -11.23
C GLU A 117 7.77 21.68 -10.23
N ASN A 118 6.72 21.02 -10.73
CA ASN A 118 5.59 20.54 -9.93
C ASN A 118 5.75 19.09 -9.42
N MET A 119 6.88 18.45 -9.72
CA MET A 119 7.16 17.12 -9.16
C MET A 119 7.39 17.18 -7.66
N PRO A 120 6.96 16.16 -6.89
CA PRO A 120 7.32 16.05 -5.47
C PRO A 120 8.83 15.81 -5.28
N ASP A 121 9.32 15.97 -4.07
CA ASP A 121 10.66 15.51 -3.71
C ASP A 121 10.65 14.03 -3.32
N VAL A 122 9.55 13.58 -2.67
CA VAL A 122 9.27 12.18 -2.34
C VAL A 122 7.83 11.83 -2.73
N CYS A 123 7.61 10.65 -3.31
CA CYS A 123 6.26 10.18 -3.66
C CYS A 123 6.08 8.72 -3.28
N GLN A 124 4.93 8.40 -2.67
CA GLN A 124 4.51 7.02 -2.48
C GLN A 124 4.24 6.35 -3.83
N ILE A 125 4.85 5.19 -4.05
CA ILE A 125 4.86 4.47 -5.31
C ILE A 125 4.38 3.03 -5.10
N TYR A 126 3.60 2.53 -6.05
CA TYR A 126 3.31 1.10 -6.20
C TYR A 126 4.17 0.52 -7.32
N ASN A 127 4.47 -0.77 -7.24
CA ASN A 127 5.32 -1.46 -8.22
C ASN A 127 4.87 -1.28 -9.68
N ALA A 128 3.56 -1.17 -9.93
CA ALA A 128 3.01 -0.89 -11.26
C ALA A 128 3.51 0.42 -11.89
N SER A 129 4.07 1.33 -11.12
CA SER A 129 4.60 2.62 -11.59
C SER A 129 6.09 2.59 -11.94
N LEU A 130 6.80 1.49 -11.64
CA LEU A 130 8.25 1.40 -11.86
C LEU A 130 8.68 1.69 -13.31
N PRO A 131 8.00 1.19 -14.36
CA PRO A 131 8.36 1.55 -15.72
C PRO A 131 8.21 3.04 -16.05
N VAL A 132 7.28 3.71 -15.39
CA VAL A 132 7.11 5.17 -15.54
C VAL A 132 8.26 5.92 -14.87
N LEU A 133 8.71 5.44 -13.71
CA LEU A 133 9.89 5.98 -13.03
C LEU A 133 11.16 5.77 -13.85
N ALA A 134 11.33 4.59 -14.43
CA ALA A 134 12.49 4.27 -15.27
C ALA A 134 12.56 5.11 -16.56
N ALA A 135 11.42 5.65 -17.01
CA ALA A 135 11.32 6.42 -18.26
C ALA A 135 11.73 7.90 -18.12
N THR A 136 12.18 8.35 -16.93
CA THR A 136 12.56 9.74 -16.72
C THR A 136 13.90 9.87 -16.00
N ASP A 137 14.68 10.88 -16.39
CA ASP A 137 15.96 11.24 -15.76
C ASP A 137 15.79 11.93 -14.40
N TYR A 138 14.55 12.19 -13.99
CA TYR A 138 14.27 12.84 -12.69
C TYR A 138 14.23 11.84 -11.53
N THR A 139 14.01 10.56 -11.82
CA THR A 139 14.03 9.51 -10.80
C THR A 139 15.44 9.29 -10.28
N VAL A 140 15.60 9.36 -8.98
CA VAL A 140 16.84 9.00 -8.30
C VAL A 140 16.78 7.51 -7.96
N CYS A 141 17.69 6.72 -8.54
CA CYS A 141 17.83 5.32 -8.20
C CYS A 141 18.33 5.19 -6.76
N ILE A 142 17.72 4.33 -5.98
CA ILE A 142 18.12 4.08 -4.59
C ILE A 142 19.53 3.49 -4.52
N ASP A 143 19.92 2.67 -5.53
CA ASP A 143 21.28 2.14 -5.67
C ASP A 143 22.36 3.22 -5.60
N ASP A 144 22.09 4.41 -6.15
CA ASP A 144 23.05 5.52 -6.21
C ASP A 144 23.16 6.29 -4.88
N MET A 145 22.23 6.02 -3.94
CA MET A 145 22.13 6.76 -2.69
C MET A 145 22.72 6.01 -1.49
N TRP A 146 22.88 4.69 -1.58
CA TRP A 146 23.46 3.92 -0.48
C TRP A 146 24.81 4.42 -0.03
N GLY A 147 24.99 4.59 1.28
CA GLY A 147 26.21 5.13 1.86
C GLY A 147 26.32 6.66 1.82
N GLN A 148 25.29 7.38 1.34
CA GLN A 148 25.22 8.84 1.40
C GLN A 148 24.45 9.33 2.64
N GLY A 149 24.64 10.60 2.96
CA GLY A 149 23.95 11.24 4.09
C GLY A 149 24.38 10.69 5.45
N SER A 150 23.39 10.56 6.35
CA SER A 150 23.61 10.06 7.72
C SER A 150 23.88 8.57 7.81
N ASN A 151 23.62 7.83 6.75
CA ASN A 151 23.75 6.36 6.69
C ASN A 151 23.06 5.66 7.87
N LEU A 152 21.83 6.10 8.16
CA LEU A 152 21.03 5.65 9.31
C LEU A 152 20.67 4.16 9.22
N VAL A 153 20.47 3.67 7.99
CA VAL A 153 20.11 2.27 7.69
C VAL A 153 21.00 1.81 6.53
N SER A 154 21.48 0.58 6.56
CA SER A 154 22.20 -0.03 5.44
C SER A 154 21.24 -0.89 4.59
N ARG A 155 21.64 -1.21 3.35
CA ARG A 155 20.83 -2.03 2.45
C ARG A 155 20.51 -3.41 3.04
N GLU A 156 21.48 -3.97 3.76
CA GLU A 156 21.40 -5.28 4.39
C GLU A 156 20.43 -5.33 5.59
N ASP A 157 20.05 -4.18 6.14
CA ASP A 157 19.06 -4.08 7.21
C ASP A 157 17.62 -4.22 6.67
N LEU A 158 17.45 -4.20 5.35
CA LEU A 158 16.14 -4.30 4.72
C LEU A 158 15.87 -5.69 4.16
N LEU A 159 14.60 -6.08 4.16
CA LEU A 159 14.13 -7.33 3.62
C LEU A 159 14.41 -7.41 2.10
N GLY A 160 15.24 -8.36 1.69
CA GLY A 160 15.68 -8.49 0.30
C GLY A 160 14.52 -8.68 -0.68
N SER A 161 13.48 -9.44 -0.30
CA SER A 161 12.26 -9.61 -1.09
C SER A 161 11.46 -8.31 -1.26
N ALA A 162 11.50 -7.40 -0.27
CA ALA A 162 10.87 -6.08 -0.39
C ALA A 162 11.66 -5.15 -1.34
N LEU A 163 13.00 -5.20 -1.31
CA LEU A 163 13.83 -4.47 -2.27
C LEU A 163 13.59 -4.96 -3.70
N GLU A 164 13.52 -6.28 -3.90
CA GLU A 164 13.23 -6.89 -5.21
C GLU A 164 11.88 -6.46 -5.78
N CYS A 165 10.86 -6.23 -4.93
CA CYS A 165 9.56 -5.72 -5.35
C CYS A 165 9.65 -4.41 -6.14
N TYR A 166 10.64 -3.57 -5.83
CA TYR A 166 10.80 -2.23 -6.39
C TYR A 166 12.05 -2.11 -7.27
N THR A 167 12.60 -3.25 -7.67
CA THR A 167 13.67 -3.36 -8.66
C THR A 167 13.05 -3.51 -10.05
N TYR A 168 13.54 -2.74 -11.02
CA TYR A 168 13.13 -2.77 -12.42
C TYR A 168 14.37 -2.62 -13.31
N GLU A 169 14.52 -3.53 -14.28
CA GLU A 169 15.71 -3.61 -15.16
C GLU A 169 17.04 -3.60 -14.37
N GLY A 170 17.04 -4.30 -13.23
CA GLY A 170 18.20 -4.44 -12.36
C GLY A 170 18.55 -3.20 -11.54
N LYS A 171 17.65 -2.20 -11.42
CA LYS A 171 17.84 -0.99 -10.64
C LYS A 171 16.77 -0.88 -9.54
N GLU A 172 17.19 -0.57 -8.31
CA GLU A 172 16.30 -0.23 -7.21
C GLU A 172 15.76 1.20 -7.43
N LEU A 173 14.53 1.34 -7.96
CA LEU A 173 13.98 2.65 -8.35
C LEU A 173 13.29 3.38 -7.21
N SER A 174 12.90 2.68 -6.14
CA SER A 174 12.26 3.29 -4.98
C SER A 174 12.51 2.46 -3.72
N MET A 175 12.53 3.13 -2.57
CA MET A 175 12.76 2.51 -1.26
C MET A 175 11.48 1.80 -0.79
N PRO A 176 11.49 0.48 -0.49
CA PRO A 176 10.35 -0.16 0.14
C PRO A 176 10.01 0.55 1.45
N PHE A 177 8.73 0.82 1.67
CA PHE A 177 8.30 1.57 2.85
C PHE A 177 7.39 0.74 3.76
N ASN A 178 6.37 0.10 3.18
CA ASN A 178 5.45 -0.75 3.91
C ASN A 178 5.20 -2.03 3.13
N ALA A 179 5.33 -3.16 3.80
CA ALA A 179 5.05 -4.47 3.25
C ALA A 179 3.70 -4.98 3.75
N SER A 180 3.07 -5.83 2.97
CA SER A 180 1.89 -6.59 3.38
C SER A 180 1.88 -7.93 2.67
N THR A 181 1.16 -8.89 3.26
CA THR A 181 0.90 -10.21 2.68
C THR A 181 -0.59 -10.51 2.76
N ILE A 182 -1.08 -11.44 1.96
CA ILE A 182 -2.49 -11.82 1.97
C ILE A 182 -2.73 -12.95 2.99
N LEU A 183 -3.79 -12.83 3.77
CA LEU A 183 -4.15 -13.79 4.82
C LEU A 183 -5.61 -14.22 4.67
N LEU A 184 -5.92 -15.42 5.13
CA LEU A 184 -7.29 -15.87 5.29
C LEU A 184 -7.73 -15.63 6.75
N PHE A 185 -8.73 -14.77 6.93
CA PHE A 185 -9.35 -14.45 8.21
C PHE A 185 -10.49 -15.41 8.51
N HIS A 186 -10.67 -15.80 9.78
CA HIS A 186 -11.65 -16.77 10.23
C HIS A 186 -12.45 -16.23 11.41
N ASN A 187 -13.77 -16.23 11.30
CA ASN A 187 -14.69 -15.94 12.40
C ASN A 187 -14.92 -17.24 13.20
N LEU A 188 -14.23 -17.39 14.32
CA LEU A 188 -14.28 -18.61 15.14
C LEU A 188 -15.63 -18.80 15.85
N ASP A 189 -16.41 -17.75 16.05
CA ASP A 189 -17.79 -17.88 16.56
C ASP A 189 -18.67 -18.54 15.50
N ALA A 190 -18.50 -18.22 14.21
CA ALA A 190 -19.19 -18.90 13.12
C ALA A 190 -18.72 -20.36 12.96
N TYR A 191 -17.44 -20.65 13.19
CA TYR A 191 -16.92 -22.02 13.24
C TYR A 191 -17.58 -22.81 14.36
N ALA A 192 -17.62 -22.27 15.59
CA ALA A 192 -18.26 -22.93 16.73
C ALA A 192 -19.74 -23.18 16.51
N GLU A 193 -20.49 -22.22 15.90
CA GLU A 193 -21.90 -22.40 15.52
C GLU A 193 -22.10 -23.55 14.53
N ALA A 194 -21.15 -23.75 13.60
CA ALA A 194 -21.16 -24.84 12.64
C ALA A 194 -20.61 -26.17 13.18
N GLY A 195 -20.18 -26.22 14.46
CA GLY A 195 -19.57 -27.38 15.09
C GLY A 195 -18.12 -27.64 14.65
N LEU A 196 -17.47 -26.61 14.13
CA LEU A 196 -16.06 -26.60 13.74
C LEU A 196 -15.19 -25.96 14.83
N THR A 197 -13.89 -26.20 14.77
CA THR A 197 -12.87 -25.69 15.69
C THR A 197 -11.69 -25.08 14.91
N GLU A 198 -10.70 -24.52 15.57
CA GLU A 198 -9.45 -24.08 14.95
C GLU A 198 -8.69 -25.21 14.23
N ALA A 199 -8.91 -26.47 14.62
CA ALA A 199 -8.32 -27.61 13.92
C ALA A 199 -8.89 -27.84 12.52
N ASP A 200 -10.06 -27.24 12.23
CA ASP A 200 -10.74 -27.30 10.94
C ASP A 200 -10.39 -26.09 10.03
N ILE A 201 -9.44 -25.25 10.42
CA ILE A 201 -8.95 -24.17 9.59
C ILE A 201 -8.33 -24.75 8.31
N PRO A 202 -8.80 -24.33 7.12
CA PRO A 202 -8.41 -24.93 5.85
C PRO A 202 -6.97 -24.55 5.48
N LYS A 203 -6.24 -25.49 4.90
CA LYS A 203 -4.86 -25.34 4.42
C LYS A 203 -4.77 -25.35 2.89
N THR A 204 -5.75 -25.92 2.23
CA THR A 204 -5.86 -25.97 0.76
C THR A 204 -7.13 -25.27 0.30
N TRP A 205 -7.15 -24.84 -0.96
CA TRP A 205 -8.34 -24.18 -1.52
C TRP A 205 -9.54 -25.11 -1.65
N ASP A 206 -9.34 -26.42 -1.84
CA ASP A 206 -10.44 -27.40 -1.79
C ASP A 206 -11.05 -27.49 -0.38
N GLU A 207 -10.22 -27.48 0.67
CA GLU A 207 -10.70 -27.41 2.04
C GLU A 207 -11.44 -26.08 2.32
N VAL A 208 -10.97 -24.95 1.73
CA VAL A 208 -11.67 -23.64 1.83
C VAL A 208 -13.09 -23.76 1.29
N VAL A 209 -13.28 -24.40 0.12
CA VAL A 209 -14.62 -24.64 -0.45
C VAL A 209 -15.49 -25.47 0.48
N ASP A 210 -14.94 -26.53 1.07
CA ASP A 210 -15.68 -27.42 1.98
C ASP A 210 -16.05 -26.71 3.30
N VAL A 211 -15.14 -25.92 3.86
CA VAL A 211 -15.38 -25.14 5.08
C VAL A 211 -16.37 -24.02 4.79
N ALA A 212 -16.23 -23.30 3.68
CA ALA A 212 -17.16 -22.23 3.28
C ALA A 212 -18.61 -22.76 3.17
N ARG A 213 -18.79 -23.96 2.61
CA ARG A 213 -20.10 -24.63 2.53
C ARG A 213 -20.70 -24.90 3.91
N LYS A 214 -19.90 -25.38 4.88
CA LYS A 214 -20.33 -25.65 6.25
C LYS A 214 -20.66 -24.37 7.03
N LEU A 215 -19.91 -23.29 6.79
CA LEU A 215 -20.07 -22.00 7.47
C LEU A 215 -21.21 -21.15 6.90
N LYS A 216 -21.67 -21.43 5.66
CA LYS A 216 -22.80 -20.74 5.05
C LYS A 216 -24.07 -20.97 5.88
N LYS A 217 -24.80 -19.87 6.13
CA LYS A 217 -26.09 -19.90 6.83
C LYS A 217 -27.20 -19.39 5.92
N VAL A 218 -28.28 -20.15 5.82
CA VAL A 218 -29.45 -19.79 5.03
C VAL A 218 -30.66 -19.79 5.93
N GLU A 219 -31.37 -18.68 6.01
CA GLU A 219 -32.63 -18.54 6.75
C GLU A 219 -33.71 -18.02 5.80
N ASN A 220 -34.88 -18.68 5.81
CA ASN A 220 -36.03 -18.32 4.98
C ASN A 220 -35.69 -18.18 3.46
N GLY A 221 -34.75 -18.98 2.97
CA GLY A 221 -34.34 -18.98 1.57
C GLY A 221 -33.40 -17.82 1.19
N LYS A 222 -32.91 -17.06 2.17
CA LYS A 222 -31.87 -16.03 1.99
C LYS A 222 -30.57 -16.45 2.66
N VAL A 223 -29.46 -16.12 2.04
CA VAL A 223 -28.14 -16.26 2.65
C VAL A 223 -27.98 -15.17 3.69
N GLU A 224 -27.91 -15.55 4.96
CA GLU A 224 -27.68 -14.66 6.10
C GLU A 224 -26.19 -14.53 6.41
N ARG A 225 -25.42 -15.58 6.10
CA ARG A 225 -23.96 -15.57 6.21
C ARG A 225 -23.35 -16.34 5.05
N TYR A 226 -22.41 -15.73 4.37
CA TYR A 226 -21.57 -16.39 3.38
C TYR A 226 -20.40 -17.09 4.08
N GLY A 227 -19.97 -18.22 3.50
CA GLY A 227 -18.80 -18.93 4.02
C GLY A 227 -17.51 -18.16 3.82
N LEU A 228 -17.39 -17.45 2.70
CA LEU A 228 -16.18 -16.72 2.31
C LEU A 228 -16.53 -15.41 1.60
N ASN A 229 -15.73 -14.37 1.83
CA ASN A 229 -15.59 -13.25 0.91
C ASN A 229 -14.25 -13.39 0.18
N LEU A 230 -14.31 -13.68 -1.12
CA LEU A 230 -13.17 -13.77 -2.01
C LEU A 230 -13.33 -12.72 -3.11
N ARG A 231 -12.54 -11.67 -3.06
CA ARG A 231 -12.50 -10.68 -4.12
C ARG A 231 -11.75 -11.26 -5.32
N MET A 232 -12.44 -11.46 -6.43
CA MET A 232 -11.83 -11.89 -7.69
C MET A 232 -11.26 -10.69 -8.44
N PHE A 233 -10.13 -10.18 -7.97
CA PHE A 233 -9.42 -9.06 -8.54
C PHE A 233 -7.92 -9.35 -8.61
N ARG A 234 -7.16 -8.47 -9.26
CA ARG A 234 -5.73 -8.69 -9.55
C ARG A 234 -4.93 -9.18 -8.35
N TYR A 235 -5.03 -8.49 -7.21
CA TYR A 235 -4.23 -8.79 -6.04
C TYR A 235 -4.48 -10.23 -5.54
N GLU A 236 -5.71 -10.58 -5.22
CA GLU A 236 -6.07 -11.88 -4.66
C GLU A 236 -5.80 -13.03 -5.64
N VAL A 237 -6.13 -12.83 -6.93
CA VAL A 237 -5.94 -13.85 -7.97
C VAL A 237 -4.46 -14.09 -8.26
N ILE A 238 -3.65 -13.04 -8.30
CA ILE A 238 -2.19 -13.17 -8.52
C ILE A 238 -1.52 -13.87 -7.33
N ASP A 239 -1.93 -13.56 -6.09
CA ASP A 239 -1.42 -14.29 -4.93
C ASP A 239 -1.78 -15.79 -4.97
N MET A 240 -3.01 -16.13 -5.36
CA MET A 240 -3.42 -17.53 -5.57
C MET A 240 -2.63 -18.25 -6.69
N ILE A 241 -2.21 -17.52 -7.71
CA ILE A 241 -1.36 -18.03 -8.80
C ILE A 241 0.08 -18.18 -8.31
N SER A 242 0.65 -17.14 -7.72
CA SER A 242 2.05 -17.08 -7.33
C SER A 242 2.40 -18.13 -6.27
N ALA A 243 1.45 -18.53 -5.43
CA ALA A 243 1.64 -19.58 -4.43
C ALA A 243 1.83 -20.98 -5.04
N GLN A 244 1.44 -21.20 -6.30
CA GLN A 244 1.45 -22.52 -6.93
C GLN A 244 2.85 -22.95 -7.39
N GLY A 245 3.11 -24.25 -7.30
CA GLY A 245 4.37 -24.86 -7.70
C GLY A 245 5.47 -24.79 -6.63
N GLU A 246 6.55 -25.54 -6.85
CA GLU A 246 7.68 -25.63 -5.90
C GLU A 246 8.48 -24.32 -5.82
N ASN A 247 8.51 -23.55 -6.89
CA ASN A 247 9.28 -22.30 -7.01
C ASN A 247 8.40 -21.05 -7.15
N GLY A 248 7.09 -21.20 -6.95
CA GLY A 248 6.12 -20.17 -7.27
C GLY A 248 5.87 -20.04 -8.77
N THR A 249 4.79 -19.37 -9.15
CA THR A 249 4.41 -19.15 -10.54
C THR A 249 4.35 -17.67 -10.86
N GLN A 250 5.00 -17.26 -11.96
CA GLN A 250 4.93 -15.88 -12.45
C GLN A 250 3.69 -15.69 -13.32
N PHE A 251 3.02 -14.55 -13.15
CA PHE A 251 1.82 -14.20 -13.89
C PHE A 251 2.11 -13.92 -15.37
N ALA A 252 3.23 -13.26 -15.67
CA ALA A 252 3.60 -12.84 -17.01
C ALA A 252 5.09 -13.08 -17.31
N ASP A 253 5.46 -12.98 -18.57
CA ASP A 253 6.84 -13.08 -19.04
C ASP A 253 7.73 -11.91 -18.58
N ASN A 254 9.00 -11.89 -19.03
CA ASN A 254 10.01 -10.90 -18.69
C ASN A 254 10.18 -10.72 -17.17
N ASN A 255 10.33 -11.85 -16.44
CA ASN A 255 10.47 -11.87 -15.00
C ASN A 255 9.32 -11.11 -14.31
N ASN A 256 8.09 -11.47 -14.68
CA ASN A 256 6.89 -10.80 -14.20
C ASN A 256 6.88 -9.27 -14.50
N GLY A 257 7.45 -8.88 -15.65
CA GLY A 257 7.56 -7.51 -16.13
C GLY A 257 8.72 -6.68 -15.53
N ARG A 258 9.63 -7.30 -14.77
CA ARG A 258 10.80 -6.60 -14.20
C ARG A 258 11.93 -6.41 -15.17
N ASP A 259 12.06 -7.30 -16.14
CA ASP A 259 13.11 -7.26 -17.17
C ASP A 259 12.63 -6.57 -18.46
N GLY A 260 11.57 -5.78 -18.35
CA GLY A 260 10.97 -5.02 -19.45
C GLY A 260 9.47 -5.27 -19.63
N LEU A 261 8.90 -4.73 -20.72
CA LEU A 261 7.47 -4.80 -20.99
C LEU A 261 6.98 -6.25 -21.16
N VAL A 262 5.90 -6.58 -20.50
CA VAL A 262 5.22 -7.88 -20.63
C VAL A 262 4.57 -8.02 -21.99
N SER A 263 4.52 -9.25 -22.51
CA SER A 263 3.90 -9.56 -23.80
C SER A 263 2.88 -10.70 -23.75
N ARG A 264 2.96 -11.57 -22.75
CA ARG A 264 2.07 -12.73 -22.63
C ARG A 264 1.87 -13.17 -21.18
N ILE A 265 0.77 -13.86 -20.93
CA ILE A 265 0.50 -14.60 -19.70
C ILE A 265 1.34 -15.90 -19.70
N THR A 266 1.87 -16.29 -18.54
CA THR A 266 2.69 -17.51 -18.39
C THR A 266 2.09 -18.53 -17.41
N CYS A 267 0.88 -18.28 -16.89
CA CYS A 267 0.25 -19.04 -15.80
C CYS A 267 -1.16 -19.54 -16.16
N GLU A 268 -1.41 -19.94 -17.41
CA GLU A 268 -2.76 -20.35 -17.88
C GLU A 268 -3.32 -21.53 -17.06
N ASP A 269 -2.49 -22.54 -16.76
CA ASP A 269 -2.91 -23.71 -16.01
C ASP A 269 -3.22 -23.37 -14.55
N GLU A 270 -2.42 -22.50 -13.92
CA GLU A 270 -2.61 -22.05 -12.55
C GLU A 270 -3.84 -21.13 -12.43
N LEU A 271 -4.04 -20.25 -13.40
CA LEU A 271 -5.22 -19.39 -13.50
C LEU A 271 -6.50 -20.23 -13.66
N LEU A 272 -6.44 -21.31 -14.45
CA LEU A 272 -7.57 -22.26 -14.59
C LEU A 272 -7.94 -22.87 -13.24
N LYS A 273 -6.97 -23.29 -12.43
CA LYS A 273 -7.25 -23.82 -11.08
C LYS A 273 -7.94 -22.77 -10.19
N VAL A 274 -7.51 -21.50 -10.24
CA VAL A 274 -8.16 -20.42 -9.51
C VAL A 274 -9.62 -20.27 -9.92
N TYR A 275 -9.93 -20.27 -11.22
CA TYR A 275 -11.31 -20.19 -11.69
C TYR A 275 -12.13 -21.46 -11.39
N GLN A 276 -11.50 -22.63 -11.33
CA GLN A 276 -12.18 -23.85 -10.86
C GLN A 276 -12.59 -23.78 -9.39
N ILE A 277 -11.75 -23.16 -8.52
CA ILE A 277 -12.14 -22.89 -7.13
C ILE A 277 -13.30 -21.88 -7.08
N TRP A 278 -13.23 -20.82 -7.87
CA TRP A 278 -14.32 -19.84 -7.97
C TRP A 278 -15.64 -20.50 -8.43
N GLU A 279 -15.59 -21.37 -9.44
CA GLU A 279 -16.74 -22.12 -9.95
C GLU A 279 -17.39 -22.98 -8.84
N LYS A 280 -16.59 -23.72 -8.04
CA LYS A 280 -17.07 -24.49 -6.90
C LYS A 280 -17.73 -23.59 -5.84
N LEU A 281 -17.15 -22.45 -5.52
CA LEU A 281 -17.66 -21.51 -4.52
C LEU A 281 -18.99 -20.88 -4.94
N ILE A 282 -19.14 -20.44 -6.19
CA ILE A 282 -20.39 -19.84 -6.68
C ILE A 282 -21.51 -20.87 -6.85
N ALA A 283 -21.18 -22.12 -7.27
CA ALA A 283 -22.15 -23.20 -7.38
C ALA A 283 -22.85 -23.51 -6.04
N GLU A 284 -22.12 -23.38 -4.95
CA GLU A 284 -22.64 -23.58 -3.59
C GLU A 284 -23.28 -22.28 -3.01
N GLN A 285 -23.26 -21.16 -3.71
CA GLN A 285 -23.63 -19.83 -3.17
C GLN A 285 -22.90 -19.53 -1.84
N GLY A 286 -21.67 -20.02 -1.73
CA GLY A 286 -20.87 -19.95 -0.50
C GLY A 286 -20.02 -18.69 -0.39
N THR A 287 -19.98 -17.85 -1.43
CA THR A 287 -19.06 -16.70 -1.50
C THR A 287 -19.73 -15.43 -2.01
N VAL A 288 -19.13 -14.30 -1.66
CA VAL A 288 -19.36 -12.96 -2.24
C VAL A 288 -18.06 -12.39 -2.76
N ASN A 289 -18.16 -11.41 -3.66
CA ASN A 289 -17.06 -10.72 -4.31
C ASN A 289 -17.12 -9.22 -3.98
N ASP A 290 -17.07 -8.88 -2.68
CA ASP A 290 -17.06 -7.49 -2.22
C ASP A 290 -15.64 -6.91 -2.21
N SER A 291 -15.52 -5.61 -2.08
CA SER A 291 -14.23 -4.92 -2.06
C SER A 291 -14.18 -3.78 -1.03
N GLY A 292 -12.96 -3.39 -0.65
CA GLY A 292 -12.69 -2.24 0.19
C GLY A 292 -13.28 -2.38 1.60
N ASP A 293 -13.86 -1.29 2.12
CA ASP A 293 -14.41 -1.24 3.49
C ASP A 293 -15.59 -2.20 3.69
N SER A 294 -16.34 -2.54 2.64
CA SER A 294 -17.43 -3.52 2.71
C SER A 294 -16.93 -4.93 3.06
N GLN A 295 -15.70 -5.30 2.69
CA GLN A 295 -15.10 -6.57 3.09
C GLN A 295 -14.86 -6.63 4.60
N ASN A 296 -14.19 -5.59 5.16
CA ASN A 296 -13.90 -5.50 6.58
C ASN A 296 -15.20 -5.48 7.40
N GLN A 297 -16.17 -4.67 6.99
CA GLN A 297 -17.48 -4.57 7.63
C GLN A 297 -18.25 -5.89 7.58
N GLY A 298 -18.28 -6.56 6.42
CA GLY A 298 -18.96 -7.83 6.24
C GLY A 298 -18.37 -8.94 7.11
N PHE A 299 -17.05 -8.97 7.28
CA PHE A 299 -16.39 -9.91 8.20
C PHE A 299 -16.70 -9.55 9.67
N ALA A 300 -16.48 -8.30 10.07
CA ALA A 300 -16.65 -7.85 11.45
C ALA A 300 -18.11 -7.96 11.96
N THR A 301 -19.09 -7.92 11.05
CA THR A 301 -20.51 -8.11 11.39
C THR A 301 -21.00 -9.55 11.24
N GLY A 302 -20.12 -10.48 10.86
CA GLY A 302 -20.46 -11.90 10.69
C GLY A 302 -21.27 -12.23 9.43
N VAL A 303 -21.39 -11.30 8.47
CA VAL A 303 -21.98 -11.56 7.15
C VAL A 303 -21.11 -12.52 6.34
N ASN A 304 -19.79 -12.46 6.55
CA ASN A 304 -18.81 -13.39 5.99
C ASN A 304 -18.12 -14.15 7.12
N ALA A 305 -18.08 -15.47 7.05
CA ALA A 305 -17.40 -16.29 8.05
C ALA A 305 -15.89 -16.38 7.83
N MET A 306 -15.45 -16.30 6.59
CA MET A 306 -14.04 -16.17 6.19
C MET A 306 -13.88 -14.98 5.25
N LEU A 307 -12.67 -14.41 5.24
CA LEU A 307 -12.31 -13.29 4.38
C LEU A 307 -10.85 -13.43 3.92
N LEU A 308 -10.62 -13.42 2.61
CA LEU A 308 -9.28 -13.28 2.05
C LEU A 308 -8.92 -11.79 1.96
N ARG A 309 -7.90 -11.38 2.69
CA ARG A 309 -7.56 -9.95 2.84
C ARG A 309 -6.09 -9.73 3.15
N SER A 310 -5.56 -8.58 2.74
CA SER A 310 -4.22 -8.11 3.13
C SER A 310 -4.06 -7.99 4.65
N SER A 311 -2.88 -8.32 5.16
CA SER A 311 -2.46 -8.11 6.55
C SER A 311 -2.62 -6.66 7.03
N ALA A 312 -2.53 -5.68 6.12
CA ALA A 312 -2.83 -4.27 6.41
C ALA A 312 -4.27 -4.02 6.92
N GLY A 313 -5.15 -5.02 6.81
CA GLY A 313 -6.49 -5.00 7.39
C GLY A 313 -6.58 -5.45 8.85
N ILE A 314 -5.53 -6.03 9.44
CA ILE A 314 -5.56 -6.62 10.79
C ILE A 314 -6.05 -5.62 11.84
N THR A 315 -5.45 -4.44 11.89
CA THR A 315 -5.81 -3.40 12.87
C THR A 315 -7.26 -2.93 12.69
N ALA A 316 -7.64 -2.58 11.45
CA ALA A 316 -9.00 -2.10 11.15
C ALA A 316 -10.07 -3.17 11.42
N ILE A 317 -9.81 -4.43 11.07
CA ILE A 317 -10.71 -5.56 11.36
C ILE A 317 -10.81 -5.78 12.86
N GLY A 318 -9.70 -5.75 13.60
CA GLY A 318 -9.68 -5.89 15.05
C GLY A 318 -10.51 -4.82 15.78
N GLU A 319 -10.43 -3.56 15.33
CA GLU A 319 -11.24 -2.47 15.86
C GLU A 319 -12.74 -2.64 15.55
N LEU A 320 -13.09 -3.10 14.35
CA LEU A 320 -14.48 -3.30 13.92
C LEU A 320 -15.12 -4.55 14.52
N ALA A 321 -14.35 -5.61 14.75
CA ALA A 321 -14.83 -6.91 15.19
C ALA A 321 -15.30 -6.94 16.65
N GLY A 322 -14.86 -5.98 17.49
CA GLY A 322 -15.27 -5.90 18.88
C GLY A 322 -14.94 -7.18 19.66
N ASP A 323 -15.98 -7.81 20.22
CA ASP A 323 -15.84 -9.03 21.02
C ASP A 323 -15.86 -10.33 20.19
N MET A 324 -15.91 -10.26 18.85
CA MET A 324 -15.88 -11.43 17.98
C MET A 324 -14.58 -12.21 18.16
N ASN A 325 -14.68 -13.51 18.36
CA ASN A 325 -13.50 -14.40 18.37
C ASN A 325 -13.09 -14.69 16.93
N TRP A 326 -11.87 -14.29 16.56
CA TRP A 326 -11.33 -14.45 15.21
C TRP A 326 -9.84 -14.73 15.22
N CYS A 327 -9.36 -15.33 14.14
CA CYS A 327 -7.94 -15.51 13.88
C CYS A 327 -7.65 -15.38 12.39
N VAL A 328 -6.38 -15.55 12.03
CA VAL A 328 -5.94 -15.64 10.64
C VAL A 328 -5.14 -16.90 10.40
N SER A 329 -5.11 -17.35 9.15
CA SER A 329 -4.17 -18.35 8.66
C SER A 329 -3.39 -17.79 7.47
N LYS A 330 -2.28 -18.45 7.13
CA LYS A 330 -1.58 -18.22 5.87
C LYS A 330 -2.50 -18.43 4.68
N LEU A 331 -2.12 -17.91 3.51
CA LEU A 331 -2.78 -18.19 2.24
C LEU A 331 -2.86 -19.70 2.00
N PRO A 332 -4.05 -20.27 1.78
CA PRO A 332 -4.18 -21.68 1.44
C PRO A 332 -3.45 -22.01 0.14
N VAL A 333 -2.85 -23.18 0.06
CA VAL A 333 -2.19 -23.66 -1.16
C VAL A 333 -3.21 -24.28 -2.12
N MET A 334 -2.91 -24.31 -3.41
CA MET A 334 -3.76 -24.97 -4.39
C MET A 334 -3.61 -26.48 -4.32
N ASP A 335 -2.37 -26.94 -4.27
CA ASP A 335 -1.99 -28.36 -4.13
C ASP A 335 -1.02 -28.51 -2.93
N GLU A 336 -1.04 -29.66 -2.24
CA GLU A 336 -0.17 -29.92 -1.06
C GLU A 336 1.34 -29.76 -1.30
N GLY A 337 1.77 -29.79 -2.56
CA GLY A 337 3.17 -29.62 -2.95
C GLY A 337 3.60 -28.18 -3.22
N ASP A 338 2.68 -27.24 -3.19
CA ASP A 338 2.97 -25.83 -3.49
C ASP A 338 3.80 -25.16 -2.39
N LYS A 339 4.79 -24.38 -2.80
CA LYS A 339 5.74 -23.69 -1.90
C LYS A 339 6.01 -22.23 -2.29
N GLY A 340 5.31 -21.71 -3.30
CA GLY A 340 5.54 -20.35 -3.77
C GLY A 340 5.35 -19.28 -2.69
N GLY A 341 4.35 -19.46 -1.85
CA GLY A 341 3.97 -18.47 -0.84
C GLY A 341 3.20 -17.29 -1.44
N ALA A 342 2.82 -16.35 -0.60
CA ALA A 342 2.14 -15.14 -1.02
C ALA A 342 3.13 -14.07 -1.48
N ALA A 343 2.80 -13.35 -2.55
CA ALA A 343 3.60 -12.23 -3.00
C ALA A 343 3.63 -11.10 -1.95
N ILE A 344 4.79 -10.46 -1.81
CA ILE A 344 4.89 -9.25 -1.00
C ILE A 344 4.21 -8.12 -1.77
N ALA A 345 3.24 -7.50 -1.13
CA ALA A 345 2.58 -6.29 -1.59
C ALA A 345 2.95 -5.10 -0.69
N GLY A 346 2.50 -3.91 -1.06
CA GLY A 346 2.74 -2.71 -0.27
C GLY A 346 3.04 -1.50 -1.14
N ALA A 347 3.76 -0.54 -0.57
CA ALA A 347 4.19 0.65 -1.27
C ALA A 347 5.64 0.99 -0.93
N SER A 348 6.27 1.76 -1.79
CA SER A 348 7.62 2.31 -1.66
C SER A 348 7.59 3.82 -1.70
N LEU A 349 8.72 4.46 -1.44
CA LEU A 349 8.94 5.88 -1.58
C LEU A 349 9.93 6.11 -2.72
N GLY A 350 9.46 6.70 -3.82
CA GLY A 350 10.29 7.19 -4.92
C GLY A 350 10.83 8.58 -4.60
N MET A 351 12.03 8.88 -5.09
CA MET A 351 12.73 10.14 -4.89
C MET A 351 13.03 10.79 -6.24
N PHE A 352 12.91 12.14 -6.30
CA PHE A 352 13.07 12.87 -7.54
C PHE A 352 14.07 14.01 -7.41
N ASP A 353 14.99 14.12 -8.37
CA ASP A 353 15.99 15.19 -8.45
C ASP A 353 15.49 16.30 -9.39
N LYS A 354 15.16 17.44 -8.81
CA LYS A 354 14.76 18.66 -9.53
C LYS A 354 15.94 19.56 -9.86
N GLY A 355 17.18 19.13 -9.60
CA GLY A 355 18.40 19.90 -9.76
C GLY A 355 18.80 20.69 -8.52
N ASP A 356 18.23 20.35 -7.36
CA ASP A 356 18.57 20.92 -6.04
C ASP A 356 19.15 19.81 -5.16
N GLU A 357 20.48 19.80 -5.03
CA GLU A 357 21.20 18.78 -4.26
C GLU A 357 20.82 18.79 -2.77
N ALA A 358 20.50 19.98 -2.19
CA ALA A 358 20.08 20.06 -0.81
C ALA A 358 18.72 19.39 -0.59
N LYS A 359 17.78 19.57 -1.50
CA LYS A 359 16.48 18.90 -1.48
C LYS A 359 16.61 17.40 -1.72
N LYS A 360 17.45 16.97 -2.67
CA LYS A 360 17.73 15.55 -2.92
C LYS A 360 18.26 14.86 -1.66
N MET A 361 19.25 15.46 -0.98
CA MET A 361 19.79 14.92 0.26
C MET A 361 18.77 14.96 1.40
N ALA A 362 17.94 15.99 1.49
CA ALA A 362 16.87 16.06 2.49
C ALA A 362 15.79 14.98 2.26
N ALA A 363 15.44 14.71 1.01
CA ALA A 363 14.52 13.62 0.65
C ALA A 363 15.11 12.24 1.03
N TRP A 364 16.41 12.03 0.78
CA TRP A 364 17.11 10.83 1.19
C TRP A 364 17.12 10.64 2.71
N GLU A 365 17.43 11.67 3.50
CA GLU A 365 17.40 11.61 4.96
C GLU A 365 15.99 11.29 5.51
N PHE A 366 14.94 11.83 4.89
CA PHE A 366 13.56 11.49 5.23
C PHE A 366 13.26 10.02 4.93
N ILE A 367 13.63 9.53 3.74
CA ILE A 367 13.44 8.13 3.35
C ILE A 367 14.18 7.20 4.31
N MET A 368 15.44 7.48 4.63
CA MET A 368 16.24 6.70 5.57
C MET A 368 15.61 6.67 6.97
N TYR A 369 15.01 7.77 7.41
CA TYR A 369 14.26 7.81 8.67
C TYR A 369 13.05 6.89 8.62
N THR A 370 12.29 6.88 7.53
CA THR A 370 11.06 6.06 7.40
C THR A 370 11.33 4.55 7.45
N VAL A 371 12.55 4.12 7.07
CA VAL A 371 12.95 2.69 7.08
C VAL A 371 13.83 2.32 8.27
N SER A 372 13.98 3.20 9.26
CA SER A 372 14.68 2.87 10.50
C SER A 372 13.87 1.85 11.33
N PRO A 373 14.53 1.01 12.14
CA PRO A 373 13.86 -0.06 12.89
C PRO A 373 12.70 0.45 13.75
N GLU A 374 12.93 1.54 14.48
CA GLU A 374 11.95 2.12 15.41
C GLU A 374 10.71 2.66 14.67
N VAL A 375 10.94 3.37 13.55
CA VAL A 375 9.86 3.93 12.74
C VAL A 375 9.07 2.82 12.08
N GLN A 376 9.73 1.80 11.56
CA GLN A 376 9.08 0.64 10.94
C GLN A 376 8.27 -0.17 11.95
N ALA A 377 8.77 -0.40 13.15
CA ALA A 377 8.03 -1.05 14.22
C ALA A 377 6.78 -0.25 14.60
N LYS A 378 6.93 1.07 14.81
CA LYS A 378 5.80 1.95 15.11
C LYS A 378 4.77 1.98 13.98
N TRP A 379 5.22 2.12 12.73
CA TRP A 379 4.38 2.07 11.55
C TRP A 379 3.55 0.79 11.49
N SER A 380 4.19 -0.36 11.75
CA SER A 380 3.51 -1.66 11.80
C SER A 380 2.43 -1.71 12.89
N MET A 381 2.73 -1.23 14.09
CA MET A 381 1.76 -1.19 15.20
C MET A 381 0.56 -0.28 14.90
N ASP A 382 0.80 0.86 14.23
CA ASP A 382 -0.24 1.86 13.97
C ASP A 382 -1.13 1.47 12.76
N THR A 383 -0.63 0.65 11.82
CA THR A 383 -1.29 0.41 10.53
C THR A 383 -1.62 -1.05 10.24
N GLY A 384 -0.90 -2.01 10.84
CA GLY A 384 -0.96 -3.42 10.50
C GLY A 384 -0.13 -3.80 9.25
N TYR A 385 0.60 -2.86 8.63
CA TYR A 385 1.63 -3.19 7.65
C TYR A 385 2.80 -3.91 8.31
N LEU A 386 3.54 -4.70 7.52
CA LEU A 386 4.72 -5.41 7.99
C LEU A 386 5.96 -4.51 7.83
N PRO A 387 6.90 -4.55 8.78
CA PRO A 387 8.13 -3.78 8.67
C PRO A 387 8.99 -4.30 7.53
N VAL A 388 9.65 -3.39 6.83
CA VAL A 388 10.65 -3.73 5.81
C VAL A 388 12.06 -3.81 6.39
N ASN A 389 12.29 -3.29 7.60
CA ASN A 389 13.56 -3.39 8.30
C ASN A 389 13.56 -4.64 9.21
N ILE A 390 14.52 -5.53 8.99
CA ILE A 390 14.61 -6.82 9.68
C ILE A 390 14.86 -6.68 11.19
N HIS A 391 15.45 -5.57 11.64
CA HIS A 391 15.74 -5.32 13.05
C HIS A 391 14.53 -4.80 13.84
N SER A 392 13.44 -4.42 13.17
CA SER A 392 12.22 -3.99 13.84
C SER A 392 11.64 -5.04 14.77
N GLU A 393 11.74 -6.32 14.38
CA GLU A 393 11.26 -7.45 15.18
C GLU A 393 12.11 -7.71 16.44
N GLU A 394 13.31 -7.12 16.53
CA GLU A 394 14.18 -7.25 17.69
C GLU A 394 13.82 -6.29 18.82
N LEU A 395 13.05 -5.23 18.52
CA LEU A 395 12.67 -4.18 19.46
C LEU A 395 11.72 -4.72 20.54
N PRO A 396 11.97 -4.43 21.84
CA PRO A 396 11.17 -4.99 22.94
C PRO A 396 9.68 -4.66 22.87
N ASP A 397 9.34 -3.41 22.49
CA ASP A 397 7.95 -2.95 22.42
C ASP A 397 7.21 -3.63 21.26
N TYR A 398 7.89 -3.85 20.13
CA TYR A 398 7.31 -4.54 18.99
C TYR A 398 7.12 -6.04 19.25
N LYS A 399 8.07 -6.70 19.92
CA LYS A 399 7.90 -8.09 20.41
C LYS A 399 6.68 -8.23 21.31
N ALA A 400 6.54 -7.32 22.28
CA ALA A 400 5.39 -7.32 23.17
C ALA A 400 4.06 -7.05 22.43
N TYR A 401 4.07 -6.30 21.33
CA TYR A 401 2.91 -6.08 20.48
C TYR A 401 2.55 -7.34 19.68
N ILE A 402 3.54 -7.99 19.05
CA ILE A 402 3.35 -9.26 18.30
C ILE A 402 2.73 -10.33 19.22
N GLU A 403 3.21 -10.47 20.45
CA GLU A 403 2.66 -11.42 21.43
C GLU A 403 1.16 -11.18 21.73
N LYS A 404 0.71 -9.93 21.64
CA LYS A 404 -0.70 -9.53 21.86
C LYS A 404 -1.54 -9.55 20.59
N THR A 405 -0.89 -9.65 19.44
CA THR A 405 -1.53 -9.59 18.11
C THR A 405 -1.13 -10.83 17.30
N PRO A 406 -1.66 -12.03 17.63
CA PRO A 406 -1.24 -13.28 16.98
C PRO A 406 -1.41 -13.27 15.46
N ALA A 407 -2.38 -12.51 14.93
CA ALA A 407 -2.58 -12.34 13.50
C ALA A 407 -1.36 -11.72 12.81
N LEU A 408 -0.66 -10.78 13.47
CA LEU A 408 0.55 -10.18 12.95
C LEU A 408 1.72 -11.19 12.91
N ALA A 409 1.83 -12.08 13.92
CA ALA A 409 2.83 -13.13 13.91
C ALA A 409 2.70 -14.06 12.70
N VAL A 410 1.46 -14.46 12.35
CA VAL A 410 1.19 -15.27 11.16
C VAL A 410 1.59 -14.53 9.88
N ALA A 411 1.31 -13.23 9.81
CA ALA A 411 1.67 -12.41 8.66
C ALA A 411 3.20 -12.30 8.49
N LEU A 412 3.94 -12.06 9.57
CA LEU A 412 5.41 -12.00 9.58
C LEU A 412 6.03 -13.32 9.15
N GLU A 413 5.52 -14.44 9.70
CA GLU A 413 5.97 -15.78 9.33
C GLU A 413 5.76 -16.06 7.84
N GLN A 414 4.55 -15.79 7.31
CA GLN A 414 4.27 -15.97 5.88
C GLN A 414 5.17 -15.12 4.99
N ASN A 415 5.38 -13.85 5.39
CA ASN A 415 6.22 -12.93 4.64
C ASN A 415 7.69 -13.39 4.60
N ALA A 416 8.18 -13.97 5.69
CA ALA A 416 9.54 -14.52 5.78
C ALA A 416 9.72 -15.81 4.97
N GLU A 417 8.65 -16.58 4.74
CA GLU A 417 8.66 -17.81 3.94
C GLU A 417 8.48 -17.57 2.43
N ALA A 418 8.03 -16.39 2.03
CA ALA A 418 7.79 -16.07 0.62
C ALA A 418 9.07 -16.19 -0.21
N LEU A 419 8.99 -16.90 -1.34
CA LEU A 419 10.14 -17.06 -2.22
C LEU A 419 10.46 -15.74 -2.94
N PRO A 420 11.74 -15.45 -3.24
CA PRO A 420 12.12 -14.29 -4.01
C PRO A 420 11.48 -14.21 -5.41
N THR A 421 11.12 -15.36 -5.97
CA THR A 421 10.40 -15.48 -7.26
C THR A 421 8.92 -15.13 -7.17
N THR A 422 8.35 -15.11 -5.95
CA THR A 422 6.94 -14.83 -5.69
C THR A 422 6.75 -13.33 -5.52
N GLN A 423 6.54 -12.62 -6.62
CA GLN A 423 6.44 -11.17 -6.65
C GLN A 423 5.21 -10.73 -7.43
N GLU A 424 4.55 -9.65 -6.96
CA GLU A 424 3.54 -8.99 -7.78
C GLU A 424 4.13 -8.56 -9.13
N PRO A 425 3.41 -8.77 -10.26
CA PRO A 425 3.92 -8.36 -11.57
C PRO A 425 3.99 -6.84 -11.70
N VAL A 426 4.98 -6.37 -12.42
CA VAL A 426 5.14 -4.97 -12.81
C VAL A 426 4.33 -4.73 -14.08
N LEU A 427 3.11 -4.22 -13.93
CA LEU A 427 2.16 -4.04 -15.03
C LEU A 427 1.70 -2.59 -15.14
N ASN A 428 2.08 -1.91 -16.21
CA ASN A 428 1.63 -0.53 -16.47
C ASN A 428 0.11 -0.38 -16.60
N MET A 429 -0.61 -1.47 -16.91
CA MET A 429 -2.06 -1.55 -17.04
C MET A 429 -2.71 -2.37 -15.92
N ALA A 430 -2.14 -2.34 -14.71
CA ALA A 430 -2.57 -3.16 -13.57
C ALA A 430 -4.08 -3.04 -13.24
N SER A 431 -4.66 -1.84 -13.34
CA SER A 431 -6.11 -1.63 -13.13
C SER A 431 -6.96 -2.28 -14.21
N GLU A 432 -6.52 -2.24 -15.47
CA GLU A 432 -7.20 -2.89 -16.59
C GLU A 432 -7.17 -4.40 -16.43
N ILE A 433 -6.01 -4.98 -16.10
CA ILE A 433 -5.87 -6.41 -15.82
C ILE A 433 -6.80 -6.84 -14.67
N GLY A 434 -6.87 -6.04 -13.59
CA GLY A 434 -7.80 -6.29 -12.48
C GLY A 434 -9.26 -6.31 -12.94
N THR A 435 -9.64 -5.39 -13.83
CA THR A 435 -10.99 -5.33 -14.40
C THR A 435 -11.30 -6.52 -15.30
N ILE A 436 -10.33 -6.97 -16.11
CA ILE A 436 -10.46 -8.16 -16.97
C ILE A 436 -10.74 -9.40 -16.10
N ILE A 437 -9.93 -9.62 -15.06
CA ILE A 437 -10.09 -10.75 -14.11
C ILE A 437 -11.47 -10.71 -13.44
N GLN A 438 -11.87 -9.55 -12.92
CA GLN A 438 -13.15 -9.38 -12.25
C GLN A 438 -14.35 -9.59 -13.18
N THR A 439 -14.24 -9.14 -14.44
CA THR A 439 -15.29 -9.31 -15.45
C THR A 439 -15.51 -10.80 -15.74
N ALA A 440 -14.44 -11.56 -15.92
CA ALA A 440 -14.54 -13.01 -16.15
C ALA A 440 -15.20 -13.73 -14.96
N ALA A 441 -14.82 -13.38 -13.72
CA ALA A 441 -15.46 -13.94 -12.52
C ALA A 441 -16.95 -13.57 -12.41
N THR A 442 -17.33 -12.37 -12.81
CA THR A 442 -18.73 -11.92 -12.86
C THR A 442 -19.51 -12.70 -13.92
N ASP A 443 -18.95 -12.88 -15.11
CA ASP A 443 -19.58 -13.65 -16.19
C ASP A 443 -19.78 -15.13 -15.81
N MET A 444 -18.88 -15.71 -15.00
CA MET A 444 -19.09 -17.03 -14.40
C MET A 444 -20.25 -17.03 -13.41
N SER A 445 -20.33 -16.04 -12.53
CA SER A 445 -21.42 -15.89 -11.55
C SER A 445 -22.78 -15.72 -12.22
N ASP A 446 -22.82 -15.10 -13.40
CA ASP A 446 -24.00 -14.94 -14.26
C ASP A 446 -24.31 -16.20 -15.09
N GLY A 447 -23.48 -17.25 -15.01
CA GLY A 447 -23.64 -18.50 -15.79
C GLY A 447 -23.32 -18.36 -17.28
N LYS A 448 -22.57 -17.33 -17.69
CA LYS A 448 -22.16 -17.09 -19.08
C LYS A 448 -20.90 -17.87 -19.46
N LEU A 449 -20.02 -18.10 -18.49
CA LEU A 449 -18.74 -18.79 -18.64
C LEU A 449 -18.60 -19.91 -17.59
N ASP A 450 -17.88 -20.95 -17.97
CA ASP A 450 -17.25 -21.90 -17.05
C ASP A 450 -15.79 -21.48 -16.74
N ALA A 451 -15.10 -22.22 -15.89
CA ALA A 451 -13.71 -21.92 -15.50
C ALA A 451 -12.78 -21.87 -16.72
N GLN A 452 -12.97 -22.76 -17.71
CA GLN A 452 -12.13 -22.78 -18.91
C GLN A 452 -12.39 -21.58 -19.82
N GLY A 453 -13.66 -21.20 -19.99
CA GLY A 453 -14.05 -20.00 -20.75
C GLY A 453 -13.52 -18.73 -20.11
N ALA A 454 -13.58 -18.62 -18.78
CA ALA A 454 -13.06 -17.47 -18.02
C ALA A 454 -11.52 -17.36 -18.15
N THR A 455 -10.80 -18.46 -17.98
CA THR A 455 -9.34 -18.51 -18.19
C THR A 455 -8.95 -18.02 -19.56
N LYS A 456 -9.58 -18.59 -20.61
CA LYS A 456 -9.32 -18.20 -21.98
C LYS A 456 -9.60 -16.71 -22.23
N GLN A 457 -10.75 -16.21 -21.73
CA GLN A 457 -11.12 -14.80 -21.87
C GLN A 457 -10.07 -13.89 -21.22
N VAL A 458 -9.57 -14.23 -20.03
CA VAL A 458 -8.57 -13.43 -19.32
C VAL A 458 -7.24 -13.42 -20.06
N VAL A 459 -6.75 -14.60 -20.50
CA VAL A 459 -5.48 -14.68 -21.25
C VAL A 459 -5.56 -13.83 -22.52
N GLU A 460 -6.60 -14.05 -23.36
CA GLU A 460 -6.76 -13.29 -24.61
C GLU A 460 -6.89 -11.78 -24.40
N ALA A 461 -7.65 -11.36 -23.38
CA ALA A 461 -7.85 -9.94 -23.10
C ALA A 461 -6.59 -9.28 -22.50
N CYS A 462 -5.88 -9.96 -21.60
CA CYS A 462 -4.62 -9.46 -21.04
C CYS A 462 -3.54 -9.31 -22.12
N GLU A 463 -3.37 -10.32 -22.97
CA GLU A 463 -2.36 -10.26 -24.05
C GLU A 463 -2.68 -9.16 -25.07
N LEU A 464 -3.98 -8.94 -25.35
CA LEU A 464 -4.39 -7.81 -26.19
C LEU A 464 -4.06 -6.46 -25.52
N ALA A 465 -4.28 -6.34 -24.20
CA ALA A 465 -3.94 -5.13 -23.44
C ALA A 465 -2.41 -4.89 -23.48
N PHE A 466 -1.61 -5.93 -23.30
CA PHE A 466 -0.14 -5.85 -23.42
C PHE A 466 0.28 -5.37 -24.81
N GLU A 467 -0.28 -5.98 -25.87
CA GLU A 467 0.03 -5.59 -27.25
C GLU A 467 -0.31 -4.12 -27.53
N GLN A 468 -1.48 -3.67 -27.08
CA GLN A 468 -1.92 -2.28 -27.27
C GLN A 468 -1.00 -1.30 -26.55
N TYR A 469 -0.64 -1.61 -25.28
CA TYR A 469 0.28 -0.78 -24.49
C TYR A 469 1.66 -0.72 -25.16
N ASN A 470 2.21 -1.86 -25.56
CA ASN A 470 3.55 -1.96 -26.15
C ASN A 470 3.67 -1.21 -27.48
N ARG A 471 2.60 -1.21 -28.31
CA ARG A 471 2.56 -0.41 -29.57
C ARG A 471 2.59 1.09 -29.30
N GLY A 472 2.02 1.56 -28.20
CA GLY A 472 2.00 2.97 -27.84
C GLY A 472 3.30 3.46 -27.18
N ASN A 473 4.20 2.56 -26.80
CA ASN A 473 5.42 2.86 -26.05
C ASN A 473 6.70 2.34 -26.74
N GLN A 474 6.62 1.95 -28.02
CA GLN A 474 7.74 1.72 -28.93
C GLN A 474 7.96 3.02 -29.73
#